data_0f759d3ca27ce310feffaaa75827ce20
#
_entry.id   0f759d3ca27ce310feffaaa75827ce20
#
_cell.length_a   1.000
_cell.length_b   1.000
_cell.length_c   1.000
_cell.angle_alpha   90.00
_cell.angle_beta   90.00
_cell.angle_gamma   90.00
#
_symmetry.space_group_name_H-M   'P 1'
#
loop_
_entity.id
_entity.type
_entity.pdbx_description
1 polymer ?
#
loop_
_entity_poly.entity_id
_entity_poly.type
_entity_poly.pdbx_seq_one_letter_code
_entity_poly.pdbx_strand_id
1 'polypeptide(L)'
;MEELIEYILQFGHLNKQQIELITSKATQTELRKDDYYVEAGSLFNQVVYVLEGIFRICYYNKNGDEITKYFIEENRLFSNPYKEDLMTEYIQAITDCKLIVFSRKDWNELSNTIMDWDNITNKIFQKGLVEKLDRRSSLVTEDATTRYLTFLEKFPTLANRVPLAYIASYLGITQQSLSRIRKNLR
;
A
#
# COMPACT_ATOMS: atom_id res chain seq x y z
N MET A 1 -9.72 -6.83 -13.14
CA MET A 1 -10.93 -6.02 -12.83
C MET A 1 -11.86 -6.78 -11.90
N GLU A 2 -12.07 -8.03 -12.13
CA GLU A 2 -12.89 -8.92 -11.31
C GLU A 2 -12.45 -8.89 -9.83
N GLU A 3 -11.15 -9.00 -9.58
CA GLU A 3 -10.56 -8.98 -8.23
C GLU A 3 -10.86 -7.67 -7.47
N LEU A 4 -10.84 -6.52 -8.16
CA LEU A 4 -11.24 -5.25 -7.54
C LEU A 4 -12.71 -5.26 -7.13
N ILE A 5 -13.59 -5.74 -8.01
CA ILE A 5 -15.02 -5.83 -7.72
C ILE A 5 -15.29 -6.79 -6.57
N GLU A 6 -14.67 -7.98 -6.58
CA GLU A 6 -14.77 -8.94 -5.47
C GLU A 6 -14.25 -8.33 -4.15
N TYR A 7 -13.16 -7.56 -4.20
CA TYR A 7 -12.64 -6.86 -3.04
C TYR A 7 -13.64 -5.82 -2.50
N ILE A 8 -14.24 -5.00 -3.37
CA ILE A 8 -15.21 -3.98 -2.97
C ILE A 8 -16.48 -4.61 -2.38
N LEU A 9 -16.95 -5.72 -2.96
CA LEU A 9 -18.15 -6.43 -2.51
C LEU A 9 -18.01 -7.02 -1.08
N GLN A 10 -16.82 -7.15 -0.53
CA GLN A 10 -16.63 -7.52 0.88
C GLN A 10 -17.11 -6.42 1.85
N PHE A 11 -17.26 -5.19 1.39
CA PHE A 11 -17.60 -4.02 2.21
C PHE A 11 -19.02 -3.47 1.97
N GLY A 12 -19.69 -3.92 0.92
CA GLY A 12 -21.06 -3.53 0.60
C GLY A 12 -21.61 -4.21 -0.64
N HIS A 13 -22.80 -3.84 -1.04
CA HIS A 13 -23.49 -4.42 -2.19
C HIS A 13 -23.46 -3.46 -3.37
N LEU A 14 -23.23 -4.00 -4.56
CA LEU A 14 -23.30 -3.27 -5.82
C LEU A 14 -24.21 -4.03 -6.80
N ASN A 15 -25.05 -3.32 -7.51
CA ASN A 15 -25.82 -3.89 -8.62
C ASN A 15 -24.97 -3.90 -9.91
N LYS A 16 -25.49 -4.57 -10.94
CA LYS A 16 -24.79 -4.72 -12.22
C LYS A 16 -24.42 -3.38 -12.87
N GLN A 17 -25.33 -2.39 -12.87
CA GLN A 17 -25.11 -1.08 -13.46
C GLN A 17 -23.99 -0.30 -12.72
N GLN A 18 -23.95 -0.42 -11.38
CA GLN A 18 -22.88 0.18 -10.57
C GLN A 18 -21.52 -0.46 -10.85
N ILE A 19 -21.47 -1.78 -11.00
CA ILE A 19 -20.25 -2.50 -11.39
C ILE A 19 -19.78 -2.07 -12.78
N GLU A 20 -20.68 -1.97 -13.75
CA GLU A 20 -20.36 -1.48 -15.10
C GLU A 20 -19.83 -0.04 -15.06
N LEU A 21 -20.42 0.84 -14.25
CA LEU A 21 -19.94 2.20 -14.07
C LEU A 21 -18.53 2.23 -13.48
N ILE A 22 -18.27 1.50 -12.39
CA ILE A 22 -16.94 1.40 -11.77
C ILE A 22 -15.90 0.93 -12.80
N THR A 23 -16.25 -0.12 -13.54
CA THR A 23 -15.37 -0.70 -14.58
C THR A 23 -15.07 0.33 -15.69
N SER A 24 -16.05 1.11 -16.10
CA SER A 24 -15.88 2.13 -17.16
C SER A 24 -14.98 3.30 -16.76
N LYS A 25 -14.82 3.58 -15.45
CA LYS A 25 -14.00 4.66 -14.90
C LYS A 25 -12.58 4.21 -14.54
N ALA A 26 -12.34 2.92 -14.52
CA ALA A 26 -11.06 2.33 -14.16
C ALA A 26 -10.11 2.28 -15.35
N THR A 27 -8.83 2.55 -15.10
CA THR A 27 -7.75 2.39 -16.07
C THR A 27 -6.74 1.38 -15.53
N GLN A 28 -6.26 0.47 -16.36
CA GLN A 28 -5.16 -0.43 -15.98
C GLN A 28 -3.82 0.21 -16.35
N THR A 29 -2.84 0.04 -15.47
CA THR A 29 -1.48 0.55 -15.64
C THR A 29 -0.50 -0.49 -15.14
N GLU A 30 0.63 -0.63 -15.82
CA GLU A 30 1.75 -1.47 -15.40
C GLU A 30 2.93 -0.58 -15.00
N LEU A 31 3.69 -1.04 -14.01
CA LEU A 31 4.90 -0.39 -13.53
C LEU A 31 6.00 -1.44 -13.38
N ARG A 32 7.20 -1.13 -13.81
CA ARG A 32 8.34 -2.04 -13.66
C ARG A 32 8.91 -1.95 -12.26
N LYS A 33 9.53 -3.01 -11.84
CA LYS A 33 10.33 -3.05 -10.62
C LYS A 33 11.31 -1.88 -10.59
N ASP A 34 11.48 -1.30 -9.40
CA ASP A 34 12.34 -0.16 -9.05
C ASP A 34 11.86 1.21 -9.58
N ASP A 35 10.81 1.28 -10.41
CA ASP A 35 10.22 2.54 -10.84
C ASP A 35 9.45 3.22 -9.68
N TYR A 36 9.43 4.54 -9.71
CA TYR A 36 8.62 5.35 -8.79
C TYR A 36 7.24 5.63 -9.39
N TYR A 37 6.19 5.21 -8.69
CA TYR A 37 4.82 5.55 -9.03
C TYR A 37 4.48 6.99 -8.60
N VAL A 38 5.03 7.41 -7.46
CA VAL A 38 4.91 8.78 -6.95
C VAL A 38 6.26 9.21 -6.38
N GLU A 39 6.69 10.42 -6.74
CA GLU A 39 7.87 11.04 -6.19
C GLU A 39 7.50 12.13 -5.17
N ALA A 40 8.35 12.33 -4.14
CA ALA A 40 8.19 13.43 -3.21
C ALA A 40 8.22 14.78 -3.96
N GLY A 41 7.36 15.72 -3.55
CA GLY A 41 7.18 17.00 -4.23
C GLY A 41 6.16 16.95 -5.38
N SER A 42 5.60 15.80 -5.72
CA SER A 42 4.55 15.68 -6.74
C SER A 42 3.14 15.69 -6.13
N LEU A 43 2.13 16.03 -6.94
CA LEU A 43 0.73 15.85 -6.60
C LEU A 43 0.31 14.41 -6.88
N PHE A 44 -0.37 13.78 -5.92
CA PHE A 44 -0.94 12.45 -6.10
C PHE A 44 -2.47 12.52 -5.98
N ASN A 45 -3.14 12.60 -7.14
CA ASN A 45 -4.59 12.81 -7.27
C ASN A 45 -5.32 11.58 -7.82
N GLN A 46 -4.93 10.40 -7.36
CA GLN A 46 -5.50 9.14 -7.84
C GLN A 46 -5.92 8.26 -6.66
N VAL A 47 -6.83 7.32 -6.95
CA VAL A 47 -7.11 6.17 -6.09
C VAL A 47 -6.63 4.93 -6.86
N VAL A 48 -5.80 4.13 -6.21
CA VAL A 48 -5.08 3.01 -6.84
C VAL A 48 -5.38 1.73 -6.10
N TYR A 49 -5.73 0.69 -6.85
CA TYR A 49 -5.81 -0.68 -6.37
C TYR A 49 -4.64 -1.48 -6.92
N VAL A 50 -3.93 -2.16 -6.04
CA VAL A 50 -2.82 -3.05 -6.41
C VAL A 50 -3.39 -4.41 -6.78
N LEU A 51 -3.36 -4.72 -8.07
CA LEU A 51 -3.79 -6.02 -8.59
C LEU A 51 -2.71 -7.07 -8.42
N GLU A 52 -1.48 -6.73 -8.81
CA GLU A 52 -0.29 -7.57 -8.66
C GLU A 52 0.88 -6.68 -8.22
N GLY A 53 1.75 -7.24 -7.39
CA GLY A 53 3.02 -6.61 -7.03
C GLY A 53 3.03 -5.96 -5.65
N ILE A 54 4.16 -5.36 -5.32
CA ILE A 54 4.45 -4.78 -4.01
C ILE A 54 5.05 -3.40 -4.19
N PHE A 55 4.52 -2.43 -3.45
CA PHE A 55 5.11 -1.11 -3.30
C PHE A 55 5.72 -0.94 -1.92
N ARG A 56 6.70 -0.06 -1.82
CA ARG A 56 7.12 0.53 -0.57
C ARG A 56 6.85 2.04 -0.57
N ILE A 57 6.45 2.56 0.57
CA ILE A 57 6.48 3.99 0.85
C ILE A 57 7.78 4.27 1.57
N CYS A 58 8.60 5.18 1.05
CA CYS A 58 9.87 5.56 1.64
C CYS A 58 10.07 7.09 1.61
N TYR A 59 11.02 7.55 2.42
CA TYR A 59 11.43 8.95 2.47
C TYR A 59 12.90 9.04 2.88
N TYR A 60 13.52 10.19 2.62
CA TYR A 60 14.87 10.48 3.10
C TYR A 60 14.81 11.25 4.42
N ASN A 61 15.54 10.78 5.43
CA ASN A 61 15.65 11.47 6.69
C ASN A 61 16.62 12.68 6.58
N LYS A 62 16.84 13.42 7.69
CA LYS A 62 17.72 14.59 7.72
C LYS A 62 19.19 14.27 7.42
N ASN A 63 19.60 13.01 7.58
CA ASN A 63 20.95 12.55 7.32
C ASN A 63 21.14 12.05 5.87
N GLY A 64 20.07 12.04 5.06
CA GLY A 64 20.09 11.49 3.71
C GLY A 64 19.88 9.97 3.65
N ASP A 65 19.58 9.30 4.77
CA ASP A 65 19.28 7.87 4.76
C ASP A 65 17.87 7.62 4.23
N GLU A 66 17.74 6.62 3.35
CA GLU A 66 16.46 6.19 2.83
C GLU A 66 15.73 5.27 3.83
N ILE A 67 14.57 5.69 4.29
CA ILE A 67 13.79 4.98 5.29
C ILE A 67 12.52 4.39 4.66
N THR A 68 12.36 3.07 4.77
CA THR A 68 11.12 2.38 4.41
C THR A 68 10.09 2.57 5.53
N LYS A 69 8.99 3.21 5.22
CA LYS A 69 7.92 3.52 6.18
C LYS A 69 6.81 2.46 6.19
N TYR A 70 6.51 1.90 5.02
CA TYR A 70 5.37 1.00 4.85
C TYR A 70 5.48 0.19 3.55
N PHE A 71 4.83 -0.99 3.52
CA PHE A 71 4.64 -1.79 2.30
C PHE A 71 3.17 -1.85 1.94
N ILE A 72 2.87 -1.78 0.64
CA ILE A 72 1.54 -1.98 0.07
C ILE A 72 1.64 -3.21 -0.84
N GLU A 73 0.88 -4.23 -0.53
CA GLU A 73 0.82 -5.49 -1.29
C GLU A 73 -0.49 -5.59 -2.08
N GLU A 74 -0.69 -6.68 -2.78
CA GLU A 74 -1.89 -6.96 -3.56
C GLU A 74 -3.17 -6.82 -2.72
N ASN A 75 -4.29 -6.57 -3.38
CA ASN A 75 -5.61 -6.39 -2.79
C ASN A 75 -5.68 -5.22 -1.79
N ARG A 76 -5.00 -4.12 -2.11
CA ARG A 76 -5.02 -2.88 -1.32
C ARG A 76 -5.41 -1.69 -2.18
N LEU A 77 -6.33 -0.89 -1.65
CA LEU A 77 -6.62 0.45 -2.15
C LEU A 77 -5.78 1.48 -1.39
N PHE A 78 -5.14 2.39 -2.13
CA PHE A 78 -4.44 3.51 -1.54
C PHE A 78 -4.66 4.81 -2.32
N SER A 79 -4.55 5.92 -1.63
CA SER A 79 -4.67 7.28 -2.18
C SER A 79 -3.91 8.25 -1.29
N ASN A 80 -3.71 9.49 -1.76
CA ASN A 80 -3.26 10.57 -0.89
C ASN A 80 -4.42 11.02 0.02
N PRO A 81 -4.30 10.90 1.36
CA PRO A 81 -5.32 11.41 2.28
C PRO A 81 -5.38 12.94 2.29
N TYR A 82 -4.30 13.61 1.92
CA TYR A 82 -4.17 15.08 1.88
C TYR A 82 -4.41 15.55 0.45
N LYS A 83 -5.64 15.89 0.13
CA LYS A 83 -6.15 16.09 -1.25
C LYS A 83 -5.38 17.10 -2.10
N GLU A 84 -4.72 18.09 -1.51
CA GLU A 84 -4.10 19.22 -2.22
C GLU A 84 -2.61 19.41 -1.87
N ASP A 85 -2.09 18.63 -0.91
CA ASP A 85 -0.70 18.74 -0.51
C ASP A 85 0.22 17.92 -1.41
N LEU A 86 1.42 18.43 -1.63
CA LEU A 86 2.48 17.68 -2.29
C LEU A 86 2.89 16.47 -1.44
N MET A 87 3.16 15.37 -2.10
CA MET A 87 3.66 14.18 -1.42
C MET A 87 5.02 14.45 -0.78
N THR A 88 5.19 14.04 0.46
CA THR A 88 6.48 14.11 1.18
C THR A 88 7.25 12.80 1.11
N GLU A 89 6.66 11.78 0.52
CA GLU A 89 7.15 10.41 0.45
C GLU A 89 7.17 9.93 -1.00
N TYR A 90 7.99 8.93 -1.24
CA TYR A 90 8.06 8.21 -2.51
C TYR A 90 7.22 6.93 -2.41
N ILE A 91 6.56 6.56 -3.51
CA ILE A 91 5.91 5.25 -3.67
C ILE A 91 6.65 4.52 -4.78
N GLN A 92 7.45 3.51 -4.41
CA GLN A 92 8.31 2.76 -5.32
C GLN A 92 7.83 1.32 -5.48
N ALA A 93 7.78 0.84 -6.70
CA ALA A 93 7.54 -0.57 -7.02
C ALA A 93 8.75 -1.42 -6.61
N ILE A 94 8.55 -2.47 -5.81
CA ILE A 94 9.60 -3.42 -5.40
C ILE A 94 9.63 -4.64 -6.33
N THR A 95 8.51 -4.91 -6.96
CA THR A 95 8.33 -5.92 -8.01
C THR A 95 7.69 -5.25 -9.21
N ASP A 96 7.60 -5.93 -10.34
CA ASP A 96 6.67 -5.53 -11.39
C ASP A 96 5.26 -5.47 -10.82
N CYS A 97 4.50 -4.45 -11.17
CA CYS A 97 3.18 -4.17 -10.62
C CYS A 97 2.13 -4.00 -11.72
N LYS A 98 0.92 -4.51 -11.46
CA LYS A 98 -0.28 -4.19 -12.23
C LYS A 98 -1.27 -3.48 -11.33
N LEU A 99 -1.81 -2.38 -11.82
CA LEU A 99 -2.65 -1.46 -11.06
C LEU A 99 -3.97 -1.23 -11.77
N ILE A 100 -5.01 -1.00 -10.96
CA ILE A 100 -6.25 -0.38 -11.40
C ILE A 100 -6.30 1.01 -10.79
N VAL A 101 -6.42 2.02 -11.65
CA VAL A 101 -6.28 3.43 -11.28
C VAL A 101 -7.55 4.18 -11.61
N PHE A 102 -8.01 4.98 -10.67
CA PHE A 102 -9.08 5.95 -10.85
C PHE A 102 -8.49 7.36 -10.74
N SER A 103 -8.85 8.25 -11.66
CA SER A 103 -8.60 9.66 -11.46
C SER A 103 -9.44 10.19 -10.30
N ARG A 104 -9.02 11.28 -9.67
CA ARG A 104 -9.83 11.94 -8.62
C ARG A 104 -11.21 12.36 -9.15
N LYS A 105 -11.28 12.79 -10.40
CA LYS A 105 -12.52 13.16 -11.05
C LYS A 105 -13.46 11.96 -11.15
N ASP A 106 -12.98 10.83 -11.68
CA ASP A 106 -13.79 9.63 -11.85
C ASP A 106 -14.22 9.04 -10.49
N TRP A 107 -13.33 9.06 -9.49
CA TRP A 107 -13.67 8.63 -8.14
C TRP A 107 -14.78 9.48 -7.51
N ASN A 108 -14.73 10.80 -7.67
CA ASN A 108 -15.79 11.70 -7.20
C ASN A 108 -17.11 11.49 -7.96
N GLU A 109 -17.04 11.16 -9.26
CA GLU A 109 -18.25 10.83 -10.03
C GLU A 109 -18.91 9.55 -9.51
N LEU A 110 -18.13 8.51 -9.16
CA LEU A 110 -18.66 7.31 -8.50
C LEU A 110 -19.31 7.65 -7.17
N SER A 111 -18.70 8.48 -6.34
CA SER A 111 -19.24 8.95 -5.06
C SER A 111 -20.59 9.70 -5.24
N ASN A 112 -20.70 10.52 -6.26
CA ASN A 112 -21.94 11.27 -6.55
C ASN A 112 -23.04 10.40 -7.18
N THR A 113 -22.70 9.25 -7.76
CA THR A 113 -23.63 8.43 -8.54
C THR A 113 -24.09 7.18 -7.79
N ILE A 114 -23.20 6.56 -7.02
CA ILE A 114 -23.48 5.33 -6.27
C ILE A 114 -23.79 5.69 -4.82
N MET A 115 -25.05 5.58 -4.42
CA MET A 115 -25.57 6.06 -3.14
C MET A 115 -24.77 5.58 -1.91
N ASP A 116 -24.27 4.35 -1.89
CA ASP A 116 -23.53 3.76 -0.75
C ASP A 116 -21.99 3.76 -0.95
N TRP A 117 -21.49 4.43 -1.99
CA TRP A 117 -20.08 4.40 -2.36
C TRP A 117 -19.17 4.90 -1.25
N ASP A 118 -19.49 6.02 -0.65
CA ASP A 118 -18.68 6.61 0.42
C ASP A 118 -18.65 5.73 1.66
N ASN A 119 -19.75 5.07 2.01
CA ASN A 119 -19.78 4.13 3.13
C ASN A 119 -18.90 2.90 2.84
N ILE A 120 -18.98 2.33 1.65
CA ILE A 120 -18.15 1.20 1.22
C ILE A 120 -16.68 1.58 1.26
N THR A 121 -16.31 2.68 0.62
CA THR A 121 -14.91 3.12 0.52
C THR A 121 -14.34 3.57 1.85
N ASN A 122 -15.13 4.21 2.72
CA ASN A 122 -14.72 4.54 4.07
C ASN A 122 -14.38 3.30 4.90
N LYS A 123 -15.17 2.22 4.80
CA LYS A 123 -14.85 0.95 5.47
C LYS A 123 -13.53 0.37 4.97
N ILE A 124 -13.26 0.44 3.65
CA ILE A 124 -12.00 -0.02 3.05
C ILE A 124 -10.81 0.78 3.62
N PHE A 125 -10.89 2.11 3.60
CA PHE A 125 -9.81 2.97 4.10
C PHE A 125 -9.63 2.88 5.61
N GLN A 126 -10.72 2.74 6.38
CA GLN A 126 -10.66 2.51 7.83
C GLN A 126 -9.96 1.19 8.16
N LYS A 127 -10.27 0.09 7.45
CA LYS A 127 -9.56 -1.18 7.62
C LYS A 127 -8.07 -1.01 7.37
N GLY A 128 -7.68 -0.36 6.27
CA GLY A 128 -6.28 -0.09 5.95
C GLY A 128 -5.57 0.76 7.01
N LEU A 129 -6.26 1.77 7.56
CA LEU A 129 -5.73 2.61 8.64
C LEU A 129 -5.50 1.83 9.94
N VAL A 130 -6.48 1.03 10.36
CA VAL A 130 -6.36 0.18 11.56
C VAL A 130 -5.18 -0.78 11.43
N GLU A 131 -5.07 -1.48 10.31
CA GLU A 131 -3.94 -2.38 10.03
C GLU A 131 -2.59 -1.64 10.07
N LYS A 132 -2.53 -0.41 9.53
CA LYS A 132 -1.31 0.41 9.54
C LYS A 132 -0.91 0.83 10.96
N LEU A 133 -1.88 1.21 11.79
CA LEU A 133 -1.65 1.59 13.21
C LEU A 133 -1.18 0.39 14.03
N ASP A 134 -1.82 -0.76 13.86
CA ASP A 134 -1.46 -1.99 14.55
C ASP A 134 -0.02 -2.45 14.21
N ARG A 135 0.38 -2.34 12.94
CA ARG A 135 1.73 -2.65 12.50
C ARG A 135 2.79 -1.69 13.08
N ARG A 136 2.44 -0.44 13.31
CA ARG A 136 3.37 0.56 13.88
C ARG A 136 3.62 0.34 15.36
N SER A 137 2.66 -0.18 16.09
CA SER A 137 2.75 -0.37 17.54
C SER A 137 3.95 -1.26 17.91
N SER A 138 4.13 -2.40 17.24
CA SER A 138 5.22 -3.33 17.51
C SER A 138 6.61 -2.76 17.18
N LEU A 139 6.71 -1.86 16.20
CA LEU A 139 7.99 -1.24 15.84
C LEU A 139 8.57 -0.31 16.91
N VAL A 140 7.76 0.16 17.84
CA VAL A 140 8.17 1.12 18.87
C VAL A 140 8.50 0.45 20.20
N THR A 141 7.84 -0.65 20.53
CA THR A 141 7.86 -1.25 21.87
C THR A 141 8.68 -2.52 22.00
N GLU A 142 9.00 -3.19 20.88
CA GLU A 142 9.58 -4.54 20.88
C GLU A 142 11.07 -4.52 20.48
N ASP A 143 11.79 -5.57 20.86
CA ASP A 143 13.16 -5.81 20.40
C ASP A 143 13.20 -6.24 18.93
N ALA A 144 14.41 -6.22 18.34
CA ALA A 144 14.60 -6.47 16.91
C ALA A 144 14.14 -7.86 16.44
N THR A 145 14.29 -8.90 17.29
CA THR A 145 13.91 -10.26 16.94
C THR A 145 12.39 -10.39 16.95
N THR A 146 11.74 -9.88 17.99
CA THR A 146 10.28 -9.84 18.10
C THR A 146 9.66 -9.05 16.97
N ARG A 147 10.21 -7.85 16.64
CA ARG A 147 9.75 -7.07 15.47
C ARG A 147 9.83 -7.87 14.16
N TYR A 148 10.89 -8.64 13.97
CA TYR A 148 11.01 -9.46 12.76
C TYR A 148 10.02 -10.63 12.75
N LEU A 149 9.77 -11.30 13.89
CA LEU A 149 8.77 -12.36 13.99
C LEU A 149 7.36 -11.81 13.71
N THR A 150 7.02 -10.68 14.32
CA THR A 150 5.76 -9.97 14.04
C THR A 150 5.64 -9.56 12.57
N PHE A 151 6.75 -9.14 11.93
CA PHE A 151 6.75 -8.87 10.50
C PHE A 151 6.44 -10.12 9.66
N LEU A 152 7.03 -11.27 9.98
CA LEU A 152 6.76 -12.53 9.28
C LEU A 152 5.31 -12.98 9.43
N GLU A 153 4.73 -12.78 10.60
CA GLU A 153 3.33 -13.09 10.87
C GLU A 153 2.37 -12.19 10.09
N LYS A 154 2.63 -10.88 10.11
CA LYS A 154 1.76 -9.88 9.48
C LYS A 154 1.95 -9.78 7.97
N PHE A 155 3.10 -10.20 7.46
CA PHE A 155 3.47 -10.16 6.05
C PHE A 155 4.10 -11.48 5.56
N PRO A 156 3.36 -12.58 5.59
CA PRO A 156 3.93 -13.90 5.25
C PRO A 156 4.48 -13.97 3.82
N THR A 157 3.93 -13.17 2.91
CA THR A 157 4.31 -13.16 1.48
C THR A 157 5.52 -12.25 1.21
N LEU A 158 5.78 -11.23 2.04
CA LEU A 158 6.80 -10.22 1.76
C LEU A 158 8.22 -10.69 2.03
N ALA A 159 8.41 -11.58 3.02
CA ALA A 159 9.75 -11.98 3.48
C ALA A 159 10.67 -12.55 2.39
N ASN A 160 10.09 -13.16 1.34
CA ASN A 160 10.80 -13.75 0.22
C ASN A 160 10.73 -12.92 -1.08
N ARG A 161 9.91 -11.88 -1.11
CA ARG A 161 9.67 -11.04 -2.29
C ARG A 161 10.32 -9.65 -2.17
N VAL A 162 10.65 -9.23 -0.95
CA VAL A 162 11.19 -7.90 -0.66
C VAL A 162 12.69 -8.01 -0.33
N PRO A 163 13.54 -7.14 -0.89
CA PRO A 163 14.95 -7.07 -0.54
C PRO A 163 15.17 -6.90 0.96
N LEU A 164 16.16 -7.64 1.50
CA LEU A 164 16.44 -7.67 2.94
C LEU A 164 16.77 -6.27 3.50
N ALA A 165 17.40 -5.41 2.68
CA ALA A 165 17.69 -4.03 3.05
C ALA A 165 16.42 -3.21 3.36
N TYR A 166 15.36 -3.39 2.58
CA TYR A 166 14.09 -2.69 2.78
C TYR A 166 13.34 -3.20 4.01
N ILE A 167 13.38 -4.51 4.25
CA ILE A 167 12.82 -5.09 5.47
C ILE A 167 13.59 -4.58 6.70
N ALA A 168 14.92 -4.56 6.66
CA ALA A 168 15.75 -4.04 7.75
C ALA A 168 15.44 -2.56 8.03
N SER A 169 15.34 -1.73 6.97
CA SER A 169 14.96 -0.33 7.07
C SER A 169 13.58 -0.15 7.71
N TYR A 170 12.59 -0.94 7.29
CA TYR A 170 11.23 -0.94 7.87
C TYR A 170 11.24 -1.31 9.36
N LEU A 171 12.07 -2.28 9.77
CA LEU A 171 12.21 -2.71 11.15
C LEU A 171 13.09 -1.78 12.01
N GLY A 172 13.72 -0.76 11.41
CA GLY A 172 14.61 0.17 12.11
C GLY A 172 15.89 -0.49 12.60
N ILE A 173 16.45 -1.46 11.85
CA ILE A 173 17.69 -2.17 12.16
C ILE A 173 18.61 -2.22 10.94
N THR A 174 19.88 -2.58 11.15
CA THR A 174 20.80 -2.78 10.04
C THR A 174 20.52 -4.09 9.31
N GLN A 175 20.87 -4.16 8.02
CA GLN A 175 20.76 -5.39 7.24
C GLN A 175 21.59 -6.54 7.85
N GLN A 176 22.78 -6.23 8.42
CA GLN A 176 23.61 -7.21 9.09
C GLN A 176 22.93 -7.79 10.35
N SER A 177 22.27 -6.94 11.15
CA SER A 177 21.50 -7.37 12.31
C SER A 177 20.35 -8.28 11.89
N LEU A 178 19.59 -7.90 10.86
CA LEU A 178 18.52 -8.74 10.33
C LEU A 178 19.03 -10.09 9.80
N SER A 179 20.18 -10.08 9.10
CA SER A 179 20.80 -11.31 8.61
C SER A 179 21.18 -12.27 9.74
N ARG A 180 21.72 -11.76 10.89
CA ARG A 180 22.02 -12.55 12.08
C ARG A 180 20.75 -13.12 12.73
N ILE A 181 19.69 -12.31 12.88
CA ILE A 181 18.39 -12.77 13.41
C ILE A 181 17.88 -13.93 12.56
N ARG A 182 17.85 -13.79 11.24
CA ARG A 182 17.40 -14.85 10.32
C ARG A 182 18.21 -16.14 10.43
N LYS A 183 19.54 -16.03 10.66
CA LYS A 183 20.41 -17.20 10.84
C LYS A 183 20.10 -17.95 12.15
N ASN A 184 19.76 -17.21 13.21
CA ASN A 184 19.48 -17.80 14.53
C ASN A 184 18.08 -18.42 14.63
N LEU A 185 17.18 -18.10 13.71
CA LEU A 185 15.81 -18.63 13.65
C LEU A 185 15.67 -19.84 12.71
N ARG A 186 16.74 -20.23 12.01
CA ARG A 186 16.83 -21.43 11.17
C ARG A 186 17.35 -22.62 11.98
#